data_1a526799d1698224271313b6030a4dc0
#
_entry.id   1a526799d1698224271313b6030a4dc0
#
_cell.length_a   1.000
_cell.length_b   1.000
_cell.length_c   1.000
_cell.angle_alpha   90.00
_cell.angle_beta   90.00
_cell.angle_gamma   90.00
#
_symmetry.space_group_name_H-M   'P 1'
#
loop_
_entity.id
_entity.type
_entity.pdbx_description
1 polymer ?
#
loop_
_entity_poly.entity_id
_entity_poly.type
_entity_poly.pdbx_seq_one_letter_code
_entity_poly.pdbx_strand_id
1 'polypeptide(L)'
;RLVRLHPMVIMGSVIGLCCYFFGQNPNFGLDGYAPLWKILLAFLMGCLMLPCGKGLDVRGWGEVNPFNGPSWSLQFEYIANILYAFILRRLPNLVLAILTAIAGFLTLDICLDWNVFGLLTEAHAGRIYTVIGGWSLSSQELYVGFTRLLYPFLSGLLISRIGKFIKVRGGFWWCSLLLVVIFSLPCIGGPGNILNGIYNSLAILVLFPVIVMMGAGSQLKGEKSTKVCT
;
A
#
# COMPACT_ATOMS: atom_id res chain seq x y z
N ARG A 1 -9.10 14.37 -0.24
CA ARG A 1 -8.41 13.28 0.47
C ARG A 1 -7.08 13.75 1.05
N LEU A 2 -6.19 14.36 0.27
CA LEU A 2 -4.86 14.81 0.74
C LEU A 2 -4.94 15.69 1.99
N VAL A 3 -5.78 16.72 1.98
CA VAL A 3 -5.96 17.64 3.12
C VAL A 3 -6.45 16.92 4.39
N ARG A 4 -7.24 15.84 4.23
CA ARG A 4 -7.74 15.07 5.38
C ARG A 4 -6.68 14.17 6.00
N LEU A 5 -5.78 13.59 5.18
CA LEU A 5 -4.75 12.66 5.65
C LEU A 5 -3.51 13.36 6.20
N HIS A 6 -3.21 14.55 5.68
CA HIS A 6 -1.99 15.30 6.00
C HIS A 6 -1.78 15.60 7.51
N PRO A 7 -2.79 16.00 8.30
CA PRO A 7 -2.61 16.20 9.74
C PRO A 7 -2.15 14.93 10.46
N MET A 8 -2.64 13.75 10.06
CA MET A 8 -2.24 12.48 10.66
C MET A 8 -0.77 12.13 10.34
N VAL A 9 -0.31 12.48 9.13
CA VAL A 9 1.10 12.31 8.75
C VAL A 9 2.01 13.16 9.63
N ILE A 10 1.65 14.44 9.82
CA ILE A 10 2.42 15.35 10.67
C ILE A 10 2.46 14.83 12.12
N MET A 11 1.30 14.44 12.67
CA MET A 11 1.25 13.85 14.03
C MET A 11 2.13 12.60 14.14
N GLY A 12 2.04 11.67 13.19
CA GLY A 12 2.87 10.48 13.19
C GLY A 12 4.37 10.80 13.11
N SER A 13 4.75 11.79 12.30
CA SER A 13 6.14 12.24 12.17
C SER A 13 6.64 12.91 13.46
N VAL A 14 5.80 13.71 14.14
CA VAL A 14 6.13 14.31 15.45
C VAL A 14 6.35 13.23 16.50
N ILE A 15 5.44 12.26 16.59
CA ILE A 15 5.58 11.13 17.53
C ILE A 15 6.87 10.37 17.23
N GLY A 16 7.15 10.07 15.96
CA GLY A 16 8.36 9.37 15.56
C GLY A 16 9.64 10.15 15.88
N LEU A 17 9.64 11.48 15.72
CA LEU A 17 10.74 12.34 16.12
C LEU A 17 10.93 12.32 17.65
N CYS A 18 9.86 12.38 18.42
CA CYS A 18 9.94 12.23 19.89
C CYS A 18 10.51 10.85 20.28
N CYS A 19 10.03 9.78 19.63
CA CYS A 19 10.56 8.43 19.86
C CYS A 19 12.04 8.32 19.48
N TYR A 20 12.50 9.04 18.47
CA TYR A 20 13.92 9.07 18.08
C TYR A 20 14.81 9.67 19.16
N PHE A 21 14.38 10.76 19.81
CA PHE A 21 15.18 11.42 20.86
C PHE A 21 15.03 10.77 22.24
N PHE A 22 13.87 10.26 22.56
CA PHE A 22 13.56 9.72 23.89
C PHE A 22 13.55 8.19 23.94
N GLY A 23 13.62 7.52 22.79
CA GLY A 23 13.69 6.06 22.73
C GLY A 23 15.08 5.55 23.08
N GLN A 24 15.14 4.60 24.01
CA GLN A 24 16.38 3.92 24.40
C GLN A 24 16.71 2.74 23.46
N ASN A 25 16.54 2.88 22.16
CA ASN A 25 16.78 1.77 21.26
C ASN A 25 18.18 1.88 20.62
N PRO A 26 19.15 1.04 21.06
CA PRO A 26 20.54 1.10 20.55
C PRO A 26 20.68 0.65 19.09
N ASN A 27 19.60 0.14 18.47
CA ASN A 27 19.62 -0.43 17.12
C ASN A 27 19.15 0.56 16.03
N PHE A 28 19.35 1.83 16.21
CA PHE A 28 19.24 2.78 15.11
C PHE A 28 20.53 2.72 14.28
N GLY A 29 20.79 1.69 13.54
CA GLY A 29 21.79 1.44 12.49
C GLY A 29 22.95 2.44 12.26
N LEU A 30 23.15 3.42 13.14
CA LEU A 30 24.19 4.44 13.12
C LEU A 30 24.83 4.51 14.51
N ASP A 31 26.14 4.66 14.53
CA ASP A 31 26.92 4.92 15.75
C ASP A 31 26.61 6.35 16.25
N GLY A 32 25.54 6.50 17.02
CA GLY A 32 25.12 7.76 17.61
C GLY A 32 24.02 8.50 16.82
N TYR A 33 23.68 9.71 17.28
CA TYR A 33 22.66 10.55 16.63
C TYR A 33 23.20 11.20 15.36
N ALA A 34 22.35 11.23 14.32
CA ALA A 34 22.63 11.99 13.12
C ALA A 34 22.77 13.51 13.46
N PRO A 35 23.50 14.31 12.65
CA PRO A 35 23.57 15.75 12.84
C PRO A 35 22.18 16.39 12.87
N LEU A 36 21.97 17.35 13.77
CA LEU A 36 20.66 17.97 14.00
C LEU A 36 20.00 18.52 12.71
N TRP A 37 20.80 19.10 11.81
CA TRP A 37 20.27 19.61 10.52
C TRP A 37 19.70 18.48 9.66
N LYS A 38 20.29 17.29 9.68
CA LYS A 38 19.77 16.11 8.96
C LYS A 38 18.45 15.64 9.55
N ILE A 39 18.37 15.58 10.88
CA ILE A 39 17.15 15.20 11.61
C ILE A 39 16.02 16.15 11.26
N LEU A 40 16.25 17.48 11.34
CA LEU A 40 15.27 18.50 11.04
C LEU A 40 14.82 18.47 9.57
N LEU A 41 15.76 18.27 8.65
CA LEU A 41 15.44 18.17 7.22
C LEU A 41 14.64 16.90 6.91
N ALA A 42 15.03 15.75 7.45
CA ALA A 42 14.30 14.50 7.28
C ALA A 42 12.89 14.58 7.89
N PHE A 43 12.74 15.25 9.04
CA PHE A 43 11.44 15.52 9.65
C PHE A 43 10.57 16.42 8.75
N LEU A 44 11.11 17.51 8.24
CA LEU A 44 10.38 18.41 7.33
C LEU A 44 9.95 17.70 6.05
N MET A 45 10.85 16.90 5.44
CA MET A 45 10.54 16.08 4.27
C MET A 45 9.39 15.10 4.57
N GLY A 46 9.44 14.41 5.71
CA GLY A 46 8.37 13.51 6.16
C GLY A 46 7.04 14.23 6.36
N CYS A 47 7.05 15.42 6.98
CA CYS A 47 5.84 16.24 7.13
C CYS A 47 5.26 16.69 5.78
N LEU A 48 6.10 16.95 4.77
CA LEU A 48 5.68 17.34 3.42
C LEU A 48 5.37 16.14 2.52
N MET A 49 5.47 14.92 3.03
CA MET A 49 5.30 13.68 2.26
C MET A 49 6.29 13.57 1.08
N LEU A 50 7.47 14.18 1.23
CA LEU A 50 8.56 14.03 0.27
C LEU A 50 9.48 12.88 0.70
N PRO A 51 9.86 11.99 -0.22
CA PRO A 51 10.70 10.86 0.13
C PRO A 51 12.12 11.30 0.49
N CYS A 52 12.63 10.82 1.61
CA CYS A 52 14.02 11.00 1.99
C CYS A 52 14.92 10.08 1.16
N GLY A 53 15.95 10.63 0.52
CA GLY A 53 16.98 9.84 -0.13
C GLY A 53 17.96 9.22 0.88
N LYS A 54 18.84 8.33 0.40
CA LYS A 54 19.88 7.67 1.23
C LYS A 54 20.74 8.65 2.03
N GLY A 55 20.97 9.87 1.51
CA GLY A 55 21.74 10.90 2.22
C GLY A 55 21.05 11.46 3.48
N LEU A 56 19.73 11.32 3.59
CA LEU A 56 18.92 11.77 4.73
C LEU A 56 18.40 10.61 5.60
N ASP A 57 18.96 9.43 5.42
CA ASP A 57 18.66 8.30 6.31
C ASP A 57 19.31 8.55 7.67
N VAL A 58 18.49 8.90 8.64
CA VAL A 58 18.91 9.19 10.02
C VAL A 58 18.79 7.97 10.93
N ARG A 59 18.19 6.86 10.44
CA ARG A 59 18.00 5.62 11.20
C ARG A 59 18.84 4.46 10.68
N GLY A 60 19.46 4.59 9.52
CA GLY A 60 20.23 3.52 8.90
C GLY A 60 19.39 2.39 8.28
N TRP A 61 18.09 2.56 8.16
CA TRP A 61 17.17 1.53 7.65
C TRP A 61 16.83 1.69 6.17
N GLY A 62 17.26 2.77 5.54
CA GLY A 62 16.99 3.07 4.13
C GLY A 62 15.54 3.44 3.86
N GLU A 63 14.75 3.78 4.88
CA GLU A 63 13.35 4.15 4.74
C GLU A 63 13.16 5.54 4.15
N VAL A 64 12.14 5.70 3.31
CA VAL A 64 11.79 7.01 2.72
C VAL A 64 11.24 8.02 3.73
N ASN A 65 10.70 7.54 4.85
CA ASN A 65 10.17 8.36 5.95
C ASN A 65 10.72 7.89 7.28
N PRO A 66 11.92 8.34 7.70
CA PRO A 66 12.59 7.83 8.89
C PRO A 66 11.79 7.98 10.19
N PHE A 67 10.96 9.02 10.31
CA PHE A 67 10.15 9.29 11.53
C PHE A 67 8.72 8.76 11.45
N ASN A 68 8.28 8.29 10.28
CA ASN A 68 6.96 7.71 10.09
C ASN A 68 7.02 6.61 9.04
N GLY A 69 7.67 5.50 9.38
CA GLY A 69 7.87 4.38 8.47
C GLY A 69 6.61 4.00 7.69
N PRO A 70 5.45 3.72 8.32
CA PRO A 70 4.22 3.35 7.62
C PRO A 70 3.71 4.35 6.59
N SER A 71 4.13 5.61 6.64
CA SER A 71 3.66 6.65 5.71
C SER A 71 4.17 6.49 4.28
N TRP A 72 5.12 5.57 4.01
CA TRP A 72 5.55 5.27 2.64
C TRP A 72 4.37 4.88 1.74
N SER A 73 3.43 4.11 2.25
CA SER A 73 2.24 3.71 1.49
C SER A 73 1.33 4.90 1.14
N LEU A 74 1.24 5.89 2.02
CA LEU A 74 0.51 7.14 1.77
C LEU A 74 1.17 7.98 0.67
N GLN A 75 2.50 7.97 0.54
CA GLN A 75 3.18 8.64 -0.57
C GLN A 75 2.73 8.09 -1.92
N PHE A 76 2.62 6.77 -2.06
CA PHE A 76 2.08 6.16 -3.27
C PHE A 76 0.60 6.53 -3.48
N GLU A 77 -0.19 6.61 -2.42
CA GLU A 77 -1.59 7.07 -2.53
C GLU A 77 -1.68 8.53 -2.99
N TYR A 78 -0.77 9.40 -2.54
CA TYR A 78 -0.66 10.77 -3.04
C TYR A 78 -0.36 10.78 -4.54
N ILE A 79 0.62 9.99 -4.99
CA ILE A 79 0.95 9.86 -6.42
C ILE A 79 -0.28 9.38 -7.22
N ALA A 80 -0.99 8.36 -6.74
CA ALA A 80 -2.20 7.86 -7.40
C ALA A 80 -3.30 8.92 -7.52
N ASN A 81 -3.53 9.71 -6.46
CA ASN A 81 -4.53 10.78 -6.49
C ASN A 81 -4.13 11.91 -7.46
N ILE A 82 -2.84 12.25 -7.57
CA ILE A 82 -2.32 13.20 -8.54
C ILE A 82 -2.50 12.65 -9.96
N LEU A 83 -2.10 11.41 -10.22
CA LEU A 83 -2.30 10.74 -11.51
C LEU A 83 -3.78 10.68 -11.90
N TYR A 84 -4.66 10.41 -10.94
CA TYR A 84 -6.09 10.44 -11.16
C TYR A 84 -6.57 11.84 -11.58
N ALA A 85 -6.19 12.87 -10.85
CA ALA A 85 -6.63 14.24 -11.09
C ALA A 85 -6.24 14.75 -12.49
N PHE A 86 -5.05 14.43 -12.96
CA PHE A 86 -4.51 14.96 -14.21
C PHE A 86 -4.74 14.04 -15.41
N ILE A 87 -4.65 12.72 -15.24
CA ILE A 87 -4.58 11.76 -16.33
C ILE A 87 -5.74 10.76 -16.29
N LEU A 88 -5.85 9.95 -15.25
CA LEU A 88 -6.70 8.75 -15.25
C LEU A 88 -8.18 9.08 -15.39
N ARG A 89 -8.63 10.21 -14.87
CA ARG A 89 -10.03 10.64 -14.98
C ARG A 89 -10.49 10.88 -16.42
N ARG A 90 -9.54 11.17 -17.34
CA ARG A 90 -9.82 11.48 -18.74
C ARG A 90 -9.70 10.28 -19.66
N LEU A 91 -9.13 9.16 -19.19
CA LEU A 91 -8.91 7.98 -20.01
C LEU A 91 -10.22 7.26 -20.32
N PRO A 92 -10.40 6.71 -21.53
CA PRO A 92 -11.52 5.85 -21.86
C PRO A 92 -11.45 4.52 -21.09
N ASN A 93 -12.59 3.87 -20.90
CA ASN A 93 -12.67 2.63 -20.12
C ASN A 93 -11.81 1.50 -20.69
N LEU A 94 -11.64 1.43 -22.01
CA LEU A 94 -10.79 0.43 -22.66
C LEU A 94 -9.32 0.60 -22.25
N VAL A 95 -8.80 1.83 -22.30
CA VAL A 95 -7.41 2.11 -21.89
C VAL A 95 -7.24 1.82 -20.40
N LEU A 96 -8.21 2.20 -19.57
CA LEU A 96 -8.18 1.89 -18.15
C LEU A 96 -8.18 0.37 -17.88
N ALA A 97 -8.96 -0.41 -18.65
CA ALA A 97 -8.98 -1.86 -18.55
C ALA A 97 -7.62 -2.48 -18.94
N ILE A 98 -6.99 -1.99 -20.03
CA ILE A 98 -5.66 -2.43 -20.44
C ILE A 98 -4.61 -2.13 -19.37
N LEU A 99 -4.63 -0.91 -18.81
CA LEU A 99 -3.73 -0.53 -17.72
C LEU A 99 -3.95 -1.39 -16.47
N THR A 100 -5.21 -1.72 -16.16
CA THR A 100 -5.54 -2.61 -15.04
C THR A 100 -5.02 -4.03 -15.28
N ALA A 101 -5.13 -4.54 -16.52
CA ALA A 101 -4.59 -5.85 -16.88
C ALA A 101 -3.05 -5.89 -16.78
N ILE A 102 -2.38 -4.84 -17.25
CA ILE A 102 -0.91 -4.71 -17.11
C ILE A 102 -0.54 -4.67 -15.62
N ALA A 103 -1.22 -3.87 -14.80
CA ALA A 103 -0.96 -3.81 -13.37
C ALA A 103 -1.22 -5.16 -12.68
N GLY A 104 -2.23 -5.92 -13.13
CA GLY A 104 -2.48 -7.29 -12.67
C GLY A 104 -1.34 -8.24 -13.02
N PHE A 105 -0.79 -8.15 -14.24
CA PHE A 105 0.38 -8.91 -14.65
C PHE A 105 1.61 -8.61 -13.78
N LEU A 106 1.87 -7.32 -13.48
CA LEU A 106 2.96 -6.93 -12.58
C LEU A 106 2.76 -7.50 -11.16
N THR A 107 1.49 -7.57 -10.70
CA THR A 107 1.17 -8.20 -9.41
C THR A 107 1.47 -9.70 -9.42
N LEU A 108 1.15 -10.40 -10.52
CA LEU A 108 1.50 -11.81 -10.71
C LEU A 108 3.02 -12.02 -10.75
N ASP A 109 3.75 -11.13 -11.42
CA ASP A 109 5.21 -11.19 -11.51
C ASP A 109 5.86 -11.21 -10.13
N ILE A 110 5.41 -10.32 -9.21
CA ILE A 110 5.92 -10.28 -7.84
C ILE A 110 5.41 -11.47 -7.01
N CYS A 111 4.11 -11.77 -7.07
CA CYS A 111 3.52 -12.83 -6.27
C CYS A 111 4.08 -14.22 -6.60
N LEU A 112 4.38 -14.49 -7.87
CA LEU A 112 4.88 -15.77 -8.35
C LEU A 112 6.40 -15.79 -8.56
N ASP A 113 7.07 -14.68 -8.23
CA ASP A 113 8.52 -14.51 -8.34
C ASP A 113 9.07 -14.85 -9.73
N TRP A 114 8.32 -14.46 -10.78
CA TRP A 114 8.75 -14.68 -12.16
C TRP A 114 9.96 -13.81 -12.55
N ASN A 115 10.06 -12.62 -11.91
CA ASN A 115 11.14 -11.66 -12.13
C ASN A 115 11.40 -11.32 -13.60
N VAL A 116 10.33 -11.11 -14.37
CA VAL A 116 10.39 -10.86 -15.82
C VAL A 116 11.26 -9.65 -16.17
N PHE A 117 11.30 -8.65 -15.30
CA PHE A 117 12.07 -7.42 -15.51
C PHE A 117 13.45 -7.44 -14.85
N GLY A 118 13.84 -8.51 -14.16
CA GLY A 118 15.11 -8.60 -13.45
C GLY A 118 15.25 -7.58 -12.30
N LEU A 119 14.15 -7.07 -11.78
CA LEU A 119 14.12 -6.05 -10.71
C LEU A 119 14.11 -6.64 -9.30
N LEU A 120 13.72 -7.92 -9.16
CA LEU A 120 13.74 -8.63 -7.88
C LEU A 120 15.15 -9.19 -7.67
N THR A 121 15.89 -8.57 -6.78
CA THR A 121 17.29 -8.90 -6.47
C THR A 121 17.38 -9.91 -5.31
N GLU A 122 18.61 -10.35 -4.96
CA GLU A 122 18.87 -11.22 -3.80
C GLU A 122 18.29 -10.67 -2.49
N ALA A 123 18.16 -9.36 -2.36
CA ALA A 123 17.51 -8.73 -1.21
C ALA A 123 16.01 -9.12 -1.09
N HIS A 124 15.40 -9.64 -2.15
CA HIS A 124 14.05 -10.21 -2.15
C HIS A 124 14.01 -11.67 -1.70
N ALA A 125 15.14 -12.37 -1.64
CA ALA A 125 15.19 -13.81 -1.35
C ALA A 125 14.50 -14.22 -0.03
N GLY A 126 14.51 -13.36 0.98
CA GLY A 126 13.77 -13.57 2.23
C GLY A 126 12.26 -13.27 2.16
N ARG A 127 11.75 -12.78 1.00
CA ARG A 127 10.37 -12.31 0.80
C ARG A 127 9.73 -12.88 -0.47
N ILE A 128 10.30 -13.98 -0.97
CA ILE A 128 9.82 -14.70 -2.16
C ILE A 128 8.33 -15.06 -1.97
N TYR A 129 7.56 -14.95 -3.05
CA TYR A 129 6.12 -15.20 -3.08
C TYR A 129 5.29 -14.27 -2.17
N THR A 130 5.83 -13.09 -1.84
CA THR A 130 5.12 -12.06 -1.09
C THR A 130 5.11 -10.73 -1.86
N VAL A 131 4.20 -9.84 -1.47
CA VAL A 131 4.15 -8.45 -1.96
C VAL A 131 4.72 -7.47 -0.93
N ILE A 132 5.66 -7.93 -0.10
CA ILE A 132 6.26 -7.12 0.97
C ILE A 132 7.35 -6.23 0.38
N GLY A 133 7.23 -4.91 0.55
CA GLY A 133 8.19 -3.93 0.06
C GLY A 133 7.55 -2.57 -0.18
N GLY A 134 8.33 -1.63 -0.71
CA GLY A 134 7.88 -0.29 -1.09
C GLY A 134 8.38 0.84 -0.18
N TRP A 135 9.19 0.56 0.84
CA TRP A 135 9.58 1.55 1.86
C TRP A 135 10.90 2.28 1.58
N SER A 136 11.61 1.95 0.49
CA SER A 136 12.85 2.64 0.11
C SER A 136 12.85 3.06 -1.36
N LEU A 137 13.82 3.90 -1.75
CA LEU A 137 14.00 4.39 -3.12
C LEU A 137 14.86 3.47 -3.99
N SER A 138 15.08 2.21 -3.59
CA SER A 138 15.73 1.24 -4.48
C SER A 138 14.77 0.86 -5.63
N SER A 139 15.31 0.47 -6.79
CA SER A 139 14.51 0.07 -7.95
C SER A 139 13.54 -1.06 -7.62
N GLN A 140 13.97 -2.04 -6.84
CA GLN A 140 13.14 -3.13 -6.36
C GLN A 140 11.99 -2.64 -5.49
N GLU A 141 12.28 -1.82 -4.47
CA GLU A 141 11.24 -1.34 -3.56
C GLU A 141 10.24 -0.41 -4.26
N LEU A 142 10.71 0.41 -5.21
CA LEU A 142 9.82 1.22 -6.05
C LEU A 142 8.94 0.33 -6.95
N TYR A 143 9.52 -0.72 -7.55
CA TYR A 143 8.76 -1.67 -8.36
C TYR A 143 7.64 -2.34 -7.53
N VAL A 144 7.97 -2.85 -6.36
CA VAL A 144 6.98 -3.45 -5.44
C VAL A 144 5.95 -2.42 -4.99
N GLY A 145 6.38 -1.21 -4.60
CA GLY A 145 5.48 -0.15 -4.14
C GLY A 145 4.48 0.30 -5.20
N PHE A 146 4.94 0.54 -6.43
CA PHE A 146 4.05 0.89 -7.55
C PHE A 146 3.11 -0.25 -7.93
N THR A 147 3.56 -1.48 -7.94
CA THR A 147 2.71 -2.65 -8.25
C THR A 147 1.60 -2.80 -7.21
N ARG A 148 1.92 -2.65 -5.92
CA ARG A 148 0.93 -2.67 -4.83
C ARG A 148 -0.10 -1.54 -4.91
N LEU A 149 0.27 -0.41 -5.48
CA LEU A 149 -0.61 0.73 -5.70
C LEU A 149 -1.50 0.55 -6.93
N LEU A 150 -0.87 0.24 -8.08
CA LEU A 150 -1.51 0.39 -9.40
C LEU A 150 -2.72 -0.52 -9.55
N TYR A 151 -2.58 -1.81 -9.27
CA TYR A 151 -3.69 -2.74 -9.50
C TYR A 151 -4.92 -2.43 -8.64
N PRO A 152 -4.84 -2.32 -7.30
CA PRO A 152 -6.01 -2.00 -6.49
C PRO A 152 -6.64 -0.65 -6.85
N PHE A 153 -5.82 0.35 -7.19
CA PHE A 153 -6.32 1.67 -7.54
C PHE A 153 -7.04 1.68 -8.89
N LEU A 154 -6.44 1.10 -9.94
CA LEU A 154 -7.00 1.04 -11.28
C LEU A 154 -8.23 0.13 -11.34
N SER A 155 -8.20 -1.02 -10.67
CA SER A 155 -9.36 -1.93 -10.58
C SER A 155 -10.53 -1.28 -9.86
N GLY A 156 -10.29 -0.59 -8.75
CA GLY A 156 -11.32 0.18 -8.04
C GLY A 156 -11.92 1.29 -8.89
N LEU A 157 -11.09 2.00 -9.66
CA LEU A 157 -11.54 3.03 -10.59
C LEU A 157 -12.38 2.44 -11.74
N LEU A 158 -11.95 1.31 -12.29
CA LEU A 158 -12.67 0.61 -13.36
C LEU A 158 -14.03 0.09 -12.87
N ILE A 159 -14.08 -0.54 -11.69
CA ILE A 159 -15.32 -0.99 -11.05
C ILE A 159 -16.28 0.18 -10.85
N SER A 160 -15.79 1.31 -10.35
CA SER A 160 -16.58 2.51 -10.14
C SER A 160 -17.19 3.06 -11.44
N ARG A 161 -16.42 3.02 -12.55
CA ARG A 161 -16.90 3.52 -13.85
C ARG A 161 -17.89 2.58 -14.53
N ILE A 162 -17.67 1.26 -14.43
CA ILE A 162 -18.58 0.27 -15.00
C ILE A 162 -19.92 0.27 -14.25
N GLY A 163 -19.91 0.57 -12.95
CA GLY A 163 -21.11 0.69 -12.13
C GLY A 163 -21.86 -0.63 -11.93
N LYS A 164 -21.28 -1.77 -12.31
CA LYS A 164 -21.88 -3.10 -12.09
C LYS A 164 -21.47 -3.62 -10.71
N PHE A 165 -22.37 -3.47 -9.75
CA PHE A 165 -22.15 -3.92 -8.37
C PHE A 165 -22.90 -5.21 -8.09
N ILE A 166 -22.33 -6.04 -7.20
CA ILE A 166 -22.95 -7.29 -6.76
C ILE A 166 -23.93 -6.96 -5.62
N LYS A 167 -25.22 -7.09 -5.88
CA LYS A 167 -26.28 -6.82 -4.88
C LYS A 167 -26.47 -8.02 -3.96
N VAL A 168 -26.02 -7.91 -2.72
CA VAL A 168 -26.15 -8.96 -1.70
C VAL A 168 -26.89 -8.41 -0.48
N ARG A 169 -27.89 -9.16 0.02
CA ARG A 169 -28.51 -8.86 1.32
C ARG A 169 -27.52 -9.11 2.44
N GLY A 170 -27.33 -8.10 3.31
CA GLY A 170 -26.32 -8.18 4.39
C GLY A 170 -24.87 -8.14 3.88
N GLY A 171 -24.61 -7.45 2.78
CA GLY A 171 -23.28 -7.36 2.17
C GLY A 171 -22.20 -6.89 3.13
N PHE A 172 -22.52 -6.04 4.10
CA PHE A 172 -21.56 -5.64 5.15
C PHE A 172 -21.04 -6.88 5.92
N TRP A 173 -21.92 -7.75 6.39
CA TRP A 173 -21.53 -8.95 7.15
C TRP A 173 -20.74 -9.94 6.29
N TRP A 174 -21.17 -10.14 5.03
CA TRP A 174 -20.44 -11.00 4.11
C TRP A 174 -19.05 -10.47 3.79
N CYS A 175 -18.91 -9.16 3.53
CA CYS A 175 -17.61 -8.54 3.31
C CYS A 175 -16.71 -8.67 4.55
N SER A 176 -17.25 -8.42 5.75
CA SER A 176 -16.52 -8.57 7.01
C SER A 176 -16.07 -10.01 7.23
N LEU A 177 -16.95 -10.98 7.02
CA LEU A 177 -16.62 -12.40 7.15
C LEU A 177 -15.52 -12.82 6.17
N LEU A 178 -15.63 -12.42 4.89
CA LEU A 178 -14.62 -12.71 3.88
C LEU A 178 -13.26 -12.09 4.25
N LEU A 179 -13.25 -10.86 4.74
CA LEU A 179 -12.01 -10.22 5.21
C LEU A 179 -11.40 -10.98 6.39
N VAL A 180 -12.21 -11.37 7.38
CA VAL A 180 -11.73 -12.17 8.51
C VAL A 180 -11.15 -13.48 8.02
N VAL A 181 -11.82 -14.19 7.13
CA VAL A 181 -11.31 -15.47 6.58
C VAL A 181 -9.99 -15.25 5.85
N ILE A 182 -9.91 -14.23 4.95
CA ILE A 182 -8.69 -13.94 4.19
C ILE A 182 -7.53 -13.61 5.14
N PHE A 183 -7.72 -12.76 6.14
CA PHE A 183 -6.63 -12.36 7.04
C PHE A 183 -6.30 -13.42 8.12
N SER A 184 -7.18 -14.41 8.35
CA SER A 184 -6.93 -15.49 9.31
C SER A 184 -6.20 -16.69 8.72
N LEU A 185 -6.04 -16.74 7.39
CA LEU A 185 -5.34 -17.85 6.76
C LEU A 185 -3.84 -17.77 7.06
N PRO A 186 -3.25 -18.85 7.59
CA PRO A 186 -1.83 -18.87 7.90
C PRO A 186 -0.99 -18.96 6.62
N CYS A 187 0.30 -18.60 6.75
CA CYS A 187 1.28 -18.85 5.71
C CYS A 187 1.43 -20.35 5.47
N ILE A 188 1.08 -20.83 4.29
CA ILE A 188 1.00 -22.26 3.98
C ILE A 188 2.40 -22.77 3.62
N GLY A 189 2.87 -23.79 4.31
CA GLY A 189 4.16 -24.43 4.02
C GLY A 189 5.40 -23.59 4.34
N GLY A 190 5.25 -22.51 5.13
CA GLY A 190 6.34 -21.64 5.58
C GLY A 190 6.74 -20.54 4.58
N PRO A 191 7.72 -19.70 4.93
CA PRO A 191 8.25 -18.67 4.05
C PRO A 191 8.85 -19.27 2.78
N GLY A 192 8.59 -18.66 1.63
CA GLY A 192 9.15 -19.13 0.35
C GLY A 192 8.36 -20.26 -0.34
N ASN A 193 7.19 -20.62 0.15
CA ASN A 193 6.33 -21.59 -0.54
C ASN A 193 5.47 -20.90 -1.61
N ILE A 194 5.45 -21.45 -2.82
CA ILE A 194 4.68 -20.94 -3.97
C ILE A 194 3.17 -20.81 -3.68
N LEU A 195 2.63 -21.65 -2.78
CA LEU A 195 1.22 -21.57 -2.36
C LEU A 195 0.87 -20.20 -1.78
N ASN A 196 1.81 -19.55 -1.10
CA ASN A 196 1.61 -18.19 -0.58
C ASN A 196 1.51 -17.17 -1.72
N GLY A 197 2.32 -17.34 -2.77
CA GLY A 197 2.25 -16.51 -3.98
C GLY A 197 0.91 -16.66 -4.71
N ILE A 198 0.45 -17.90 -4.89
CA ILE A 198 -0.86 -18.19 -5.48
C ILE A 198 -1.97 -17.58 -4.64
N TYR A 199 -1.91 -17.75 -3.32
CA TYR A 199 -2.87 -17.18 -2.39
C TYR A 199 -2.90 -15.65 -2.45
N ASN A 200 -1.74 -14.98 -2.41
CA ASN A 200 -1.61 -13.53 -2.53
C ASN A 200 -2.16 -13.03 -3.87
N SER A 201 -1.86 -13.72 -4.95
CA SER A 201 -2.38 -13.41 -6.28
C SER A 201 -3.90 -13.47 -6.33
N LEU A 202 -4.48 -14.57 -5.83
CA LEU A 202 -5.93 -14.77 -5.77
C LEU A 202 -6.61 -13.71 -4.89
N ALA A 203 -6.05 -13.44 -3.72
CA ALA A 203 -6.58 -12.44 -2.81
C ALA A 203 -6.59 -11.04 -3.43
N ILE A 204 -5.48 -10.61 -4.02
CA ILE A 204 -5.34 -9.26 -4.55
C ILE A 204 -6.13 -9.09 -5.86
N LEU A 205 -6.01 -10.06 -6.80
CA LEU A 205 -6.57 -9.90 -8.15
C LEU A 205 -8.07 -10.23 -8.21
N VAL A 206 -8.57 -11.07 -7.31
CA VAL A 206 -9.96 -11.55 -7.39
C VAL A 206 -10.74 -11.21 -6.14
N LEU A 207 -10.30 -11.65 -4.95
CA LEU A 207 -11.12 -11.57 -3.74
C LEU A 207 -11.36 -10.12 -3.31
N PHE A 208 -10.33 -9.27 -3.26
CA PHE A 208 -10.51 -7.87 -2.88
C PHE A 208 -11.39 -7.07 -3.87
N PRO A 209 -11.23 -7.16 -5.20
CA PRO A 209 -12.17 -6.57 -6.15
C PRO A 209 -13.62 -7.05 -5.96
N VAL A 210 -13.83 -8.34 -5.72
CA VAL A 210 -15.17 -8.89 -5.44
C VAL A 210 -15.76 -8.31 -4.16
N ILE A 211 -14.98 -8.24 -3.08
CA ILE A 211 -15.40 -7.62 -1.81
C ILE A 211 -15.79 -6.15 -2.02
N VAL A 212 -15.02 -5.41 -2.81
CA VAL A 212 -15.33 -4.01 -3.14
C VAL A 212 -16.63 -3.91 -3.92
N MET A 213 -16.86 -4.78 -4.93
CA MET A 213 -18.13 -4.81 -5.69
C MET A 213 -19.32 -5.18 -4.82
N MET A 214 -19.16 -6.13 -3.88
CA MET A 214 -20.19 -6.51 -2.93
C MET A 214 -20.49 -5.39 -1.93
N GLY A 215 -19.46 -4.78 -1.37
CA GLY A 215 -19.59 -3.68 -0.42
C GLY A 215 -20.29 -2.47 -1.05
N ALA A 216 -19.90 -2.09 -2.27
CA ALA A 216 -20.52 -0.99 -3.01
C ALA A 216 -21.96 -1.29 -3.44
N GLY A 217 -22.32 -2.57 -3.66
CA GLY A 217 -23.67 -3.00 -4.03
C GLY A 217 -24.58 -3.30 -2.83
N SER A 218 -24.07 -3.29 -1.62
CA SER A 218 -24.83 -3.61 -0.42
C SER A 218 -25.78 -2.46 -0.04
N GLN A 219 -27.05 -2.81 0.25
CA GLN A 219 -28.03 -1.87 0.79
C GLN A 219 -28.15 -2.07 2.29
N LEU A 220 -27.88 -1.02 3.05
CA LEU A 220 -28.18 -0.98 4.47
C LEU A 220 -29.70 -0.84 4.65
N LYS A 221 -30.37 -1.90 5.11
CA LYS A 221 -31.77 -1.85 5.50
C LYS A 221 -31.86 -1.56 7.00
N GLY A 222 -32.29 -0.36 7.34
CA GLY A 222 -32.65 0.03 8.73
C GLY A 222 -32.18 1.43 9.08
N GLU A 223 -33.09 2.22 9.64
CA GLU A 223 -32.85 3.59 10.07
C GLU A 223 -31.70 3.74 11.11
N LYS A 224 -31.51 2.70 11.95
CA LYS A 224 -30.43 2.65 12.93
C LYS A 224 -29.04 2.40 12.30
N SER A 225 -28.99 1.62 11.24
CA SER A 225 -27.73 1.29 10.52
C SER A 225 -27.27 2.46 9.65
N THR A 226 -28.18 3.28 9.14
CA THR A 226 -27.85 4.49 8.37
C THR A 226 -27.25 5.57 9.24
N LYS A 227 -27.71 5.72 10.50
CA LYS A 227 -27.18 6.70 11.47
C LYS A 227 -25.77 6.39 11.98
N VAL A 228 -25.32 5.16 11.88
CA VAL A 228 -23.95 4.75 12.29
C VAL A 228 -22.93 4.96 11.15
N CYS A 229 -23.42 5.03 9.90
CA CYS A 229 -22.55 5.11 8.72
C CYS A 229 -22.50 6.52 8.07
N THR A 230 -23.22 7.50 8.62
CA THR A 230 -23.13 8.92 8.27
C THR A 230 -22.32 9.68 9.30
#